data_14ef475f86d884b6af0edcd964ea7e35
#
_entry.id   14ef475f86d884b6af0edcd964ea7e35
#
_cell.length_a   1.000
_cell.length_b   1.000
_cell.length_c   1.000
_cell.angle_alpha   90.00
_cell.angle_beta   90.00
_cell.angle_gamma   90.00
#
_symmetry.space_group_name_H-M   'P 1'
#
loop_
_entity.id
_entity.type
_entity.pdbx_description
1 polymer ?
#
loop_
_entity_poly.entity_id
_entity_poly.type
_entity_poly.pdbx_seq_one_letter_code
_entity_poly.pdbx_strand_id
1 'polypeptide(L)'
;ISGLEIHTPDVHTDYRGDLWTLWNDEFNPNGLKYNHDKVSTSRRNVIRGIHGDFKSHKLVTCLYGELYFVVVDNRKDSATYLQSYNMILDDKSRTQVLIPPGVGNGFCVLSHKSVFHYKWSYEGSYPDVDDQFTLKWNDPTLKINWPIDQPILSNRDKN
;
A
#
# COMPACT_ATOMS: atom_id res chain seq x y z
N ILE A 1 10.14 -7.00 -7.92
CA ILE A 1 9.56 -5.75 -8.47
C ILE A 1 10.57 -4.63 -8.26
N SER A 2 11.16 -4.14 -9.34
CA SER A 2 12.17 -3.07 -9.28
C SER A 2 11.61 -1.78 -8.70
N GLY A 3 12.34 -1.14 -7.77
CA GLY A 3 11.96 0.10 -7.09
C GLY A 3 11.00 -0.09 -5.91
N LEU A 4 10.54 -1.31 -5.64
CA LEU A 4 9.83 -1.63 -4.41
C LEU A 4 10.85 -1.75 -3.28
N GLU A 5 10.64 -1.01 -2.20
CA GLU A 5 11.52 -1.05 -1.03
C GLU A 5 10.69 -1.30 0.24
N ILE A 6 11.24 -2.09 1.14
CA ILE A 6 10.59 -2.45 2.42
C ILE A 6 11.49 -1.96 3.54
N HIS A 7 10.92 -1.19 4.46
CA HIS A 7 11.60 -0.63 5.60
C HIS A 7 10.84 -0.92 6.88
N THR A 8 11.57 -1.38 7.91
CA THR A 8 11.01 -1.57 9.25
C THR A 8 11.71 -0.62 10.22
N PRO A 9 11.00 0.38 10.77
CA PRO A 9 11.59 1.35 11.68
C PRO A 9 11.90 0.72 13.04
N ASP A 10 12.82 1.34 13.78
CA ASP A 10 13.04 1.01 15.18
C ASP A 10 11.82 1.48 15.99
N VAL A 11 11.26 0.58 16.78
CA VAL A 11 10.13 0.85 17.68
C VAL A 11 10.62 0.85 19.11
N HIS A 12 10.41 1.95 19.82
CA HIS A 12 10.76 2.11 21.23
C HIS A 12 9.51 1.86 22.07
N THR A 13 9.51 0.81 22.86
CA THR A 13 8.38 0.38 23.69
C THR A 13 8.68 0.55 25.16
N ASP A 14 7.76 1.16 25.92
CA ASP A 14 7.78 1.20 27.39
C ASP A 14 6.36 0.96 27.97
N TYR A 15 6.17 1.17 29.26
CA TYR A 15 4.87 0.95 29.93
C TYR A 15 3.75 1.89 29.42
N ARG A 16 4.06 2.94 28.65
CA ARG A 16 3.07 3.86 28.04
C ARG A 16 2.62 3.41 26.67
N GLY A 17 3.41 2.55 25.96
CA GLY A 17 3.18 2.10 24.60
C GLY A 17 4.41 2.28 23.71
N ASP A 18 4.20 2.56 22.44
CA ASP A 18 5.21 2.58 21.39
C ASP A 18 5.46 3.98 20.85
N LEU A 19 6.72 4.25 20.53
CA LEU A 19 7.16 5.45 19.82
C LEU A 19 8.09 5.04 18.68
N TRP A 20 7.82 5.52 17.47
CA TRP A 20 8.67 5.29 16.30
C TRP A 20 8.62 6.51 15.38
N THR A 21 9.62 6.60 14.48
CA THR A 21 9.64 7.62 13.43
C THR A 21 8.90 7.09 12.21
N LEU A 22 7.78 7.73 11.86
CA LEU A 22 7.01 7.40 10.68
C LEU A 22 7.74 7.82 9.42
N TRP A 23 8.33 9.01 9.41
CA TRP A 23 9.10 9.55 8.31
C TRP A 23 10.05 10.65 8.76
N ASN A 24 11.22 10.73 8.13
CA ASN A 24 12.14 11.86 8.18
C ASN A 24 12.98 11.91 6.88
N ASP A 25 13.71 13.00 6.66
CA ASP A 25 14.53 13.17 5.44
C ASP A 25 15.66 12.14 5.31
N GLU A 26 16.16 11.58 6.41
CA GLU A 26 17.19 10.54 6.42
C GLU A 26 16.68 9.23 5.79
N PHE A 27 15.36 9.04 5.78
CA PHE A 27 14.65 7.93 5.19
C PHE A 27 14.29 8.13 3.71
N ASN A 28 14.93 9.05 3.03
CA ASN A 28 14.59 9.43 1.67
C ASN A 28 15.74 9.15 0.71
N PRO A 29 16.10 7.87 0.49
CA PRO A 29 17.28 7.51 -0.30
C PRO A 29 17.24 8.00 -1.73
N ASN A 30 16.05 8.27 -2.27
CA ASN A 30 15.85 8.71 -3.65
C ASN A 30 15.60 10.22 -3.78
N GLY A 31 15.72 11.00 -2.69
CA GLY A 31 15.48 12.44 -2.69
C GLY A 31 14.06 12.84 -3.07
N LEU A 32 13.07 11.96 -2.82
CA LEU A 32 11.66 12.20 -3.16
C LEU A 32 11.08 13.35 -2.32
N LYS A 33 10.32 14.21 -2.96
CA LYS A 33 9.59 15.27 -2.27
C LYS A 33 8.16 14.81 -1.99
N TYR A 34 7.89 14.45 -0.75
CA TYR A 34 6.55 14.07 -0.32
C TYR A 34 5.71 15.32 -0.08
N ASN A 35 4.54 15.36 -0.70
CA ASN A 35 3.67 16.54 -0.72
C ASN A 35 2.22 16.25 -0.38
N HIS A 36 1.86 15.00 -0.03
CA HIS A 36 0.48 14.61 0.22
C HIS A 36 0.42 13.42 1.19
N ASP A 37 -0.35 13.57 2.26
CA ASP A 37 -0.68 12.48 3.17
C ASP A 37 -2.16 12.11 3.04
N LYS A 38 -2.43 10.81 3.04
CA LYS A 38 -3.79 10.27 3.04
C LYS A 38 -3.91 9.17 4.09
N VAL A 39 -5.04 9.11 4.76
CA VAL A 39 -5.34 8.05 5.74
C VAL A 39 -6.68 7.43 5.39
N SER A 40 -6.76 6.10 5.42
CA SER A 40 -8.02 5.38 5.32
C SER A 40 -8.27 4.56 6.57
N THR A 41 -9.53 4.49 6.99
CA THR A 41 -9.99 3.54 7.99
C THR A 41 -10.88 2.51 7.31
N SER A 42 -10.76 1.25 7.71
CA SER A 42 -11.52 0.15 7.11
C SER A 42 -11.83 -0.91 8.15
N ARG A 43 -12.99 -1.52 8.02
CA ARG A 43 -13.42 -2.66 8.87
C ARG A 43 -12.95 -3.99 8.30
N ARG A 44 -13.01 -5.04 9.10
CA ARG A 44 -12.67 -6.41 8.70
C ARG A 44 -13.35 -6.81 7.39
N ASN A 45 -12.66 -7.60 6.58
CA ASN A 45 -13.10 -8.14 5.29
C ASN A 45 -13.21 -7.10 4.16
N VAL A 46 -12.85 -5.85 4.40
CA VAL A 46 -12.74 -4.87 3.31
C VAL A 46 -11.51 -5.18 2.48
N ILE A 47 -11.67 -5.23 1.16
CA ILE A 47 -10.56 -5.11 0.20
C ILE A 47 -10.63 -3.73 -0.46
N ARG A 48 -9.50 -3.04 -0.50
CA ARG A 48 -9.29 -1.85 -1.33
C ARG A 48 -8.19 -2.14 -2.34
N GLY A 49 -8.46 -1.88 -3.61
CA GLY A 49 -7.46 -2.06 -4.67
C GLY A 49 -7.88 -3.08 -5.73
N ILE A 50 -7.04 -3.31 -6.70
CA ILE A 50 -5.64 -2.88 -6.77
C ILE A 50 -5.57 -1.60 -7.59
N HIS A 51 -5.07 -0.53 -6.99
CA HIS A 51 -4.99 0.80 -7.61
C HIS A 51 -3.56 1.28 -7.71
N GLY A 52 -3.25 2.00 -8.76
CA GLY A 52 -1.96 2.63 -8.95
C GLY A 52 -2.02 3.72 -10.03
N ASP A 53 -0.92 4.42 -10.19
CA ASP A 53 -0.72 5.40 -11.25
C ASP A 53 0.74 5.34 -11.75
N PHE A 54 1.02 5.99 -12.86
CA PHE A 54 2.36 5.99 -13.47
C PHE A 54 3.20 7.24 -13.11
N LYS A 55 2.77 7.99 -12.11
CA LYS A 55 3.35 9.27 -11.74
C LYS A 55 3.92 9.28 -10.32
N SER A 56 3.22 8.65 -9.39
CA SER A 56 3.48 8.82 -7.96
C SER A 56 4.33 7.71 -7.36
N HIS A 57 5.23 8.09 -6.44
CA HIS A 57 5.73 7.20 -5.41
C HIS A 57 4.82 7.26 -4.19
N LYS A 58 4.64 6.15 -3.50
CA LYS A 58 3.83 6.04 -2.29
C LYS A 58 4.63 5.32 -1.21
N LEU A 59 4.78 5.96 -0.06
CA LEU A 59 5.29 5.30 1.14
C LEU A 59 4.10 4.96 2.03
N VAL A 60 3.84 3.68 2.24
CA VAL A 60 2.63 3.20 2.91
C VAL A 60 2.94 2.39 4.16
N THR A 61 2.04 2.44 5.13
CA THR A 61 2.14 1.64 6.35
C THR A 61 0.78 1.42 7.01
N CYS A 62 0.67 0.38 7.83
CA CYS A 62 -0.47 0.14 8.70
C CYS A 62 -0.21 0.79 10.06
N LEU A 63 -0.99 1.84 10.41
CA LEU A 63 -0.87 2.54 11.69
C LEU A 63 -1.60 1.83 12.83
N TYR A 64 -2.66 1.08 12.51
CA TYR A 64 -3.47 0.32 13.46
C TYR A 64 -4.06 -0.91 12.77
N GLY A 65 -4.02 -2.05 13.46
CA GLY A 65 -4.59 -3.30 12.98
C GLY A 65 -3.63 -4.12 12.15
N GLU A 66 -4.17 -4.99 11.32
CA GLU A 66 -3.43 -5.96 10.51
C GLU A 66 -4.05 -6.08 9.11
N LEU A 67 -3.20 -6.08 8.11
CA LEU A 67 -3.56 -6.12 6.69
C LEU A 67 -2.81 -7.23 5.96
N TYR A 68 -3.50 -7.97 5.11
CA TYR A 68 -2.89 -8.69 4.01
C TYR A 68 -2.68 -7.69 2.86
N PHE A 69 -1.45 -7.27 2.68
CA PHE A 69 -1.06 -6.23 1.72
C PHE A 69 -0.49 -6.84 0.46
N VAL A 70 -0.86 -6.29 -0.69
CA VAL A 70 -0.46 -6.79 -2.01
C VAL A 70 0.02 -5.64 -2.87
N VAL A 71 1.10 -5.86 -3.63
CA VAL A 71 1.54 -5.00 -4.73
C VAL A 71 1.56 -5.80 -6.02
N VAL A 72 1.28 -5.14 -7.15
CA VAL A 72 1.27 -5.73 -8.49
C VAL A 72 2.00 -4.81 -9.45
N ASP A 73 2.95 -5.34 -10.19
CA ASP A 73 3.67 -4.58 -11.22
C ASP A 73 2.83 -4.44 -12.50
N ASN A 74 2.37 -3.24 -12.82
CA ASN A 74 1.60 -2.95 -14.03
C ASN A 74 2.42 -2.27 -15.13
N ARG A 75 3.74 -2.28 -15.03
CA ARG A 75 4.65 -1.72 -16.04
C ARG A 75 4.91 -2.75 -17.12
N LYS A 76 4.40 -2.50 -18.34
CA LYS A 76 4.43 -3.46 -19.46
C LYS A 76 5.84 -3.88 -19.88
N ASP A 77 6.83 -2.99 -19.71
CA ASP A 77 8.22 -3.24 -20.08
C ASP A 77 9.05 -3.83 -18.91
N SER A 78 8.42 -4.10 -17.78
CA SER A 78 9.08 -4.70 -16.61
C SER A 78 9.20 -6.21 -16.76
N ALA A 79 10.34 -6.75 -16.35
CA ALA A 79 10.54 -8.21 -16.23
C ALA A 79 9.56 -8.88 -15.24
N THR A 80 8.93 -8.10 -14.36
CA THR A 80 7.94 -8.56 -13.36
C THR A 80 6.52 -8.12 -13.69
N TYR A 81 6.23 -7.78 -14.96
CA TYR A 81 4.88 -7.37 -15.38
C TYR A 81 3.82 -8.38 -14.95
N LEU A 82 2.75 -7.91 -14.31
CA LEU A 82 1.64 -8.66 -13.71
C LEU A 82 2.04 -9.63 -12.58
N GLN A 83 3.29 -9.62 -12.13
CA GLN A 83 3.65 -10.36 -10.92
C GLN A 83 3.17 -9.61 -9.68
N SER A 84 2.68 -10.38 -8.72
CA SER A 84 2.26 -9.88 -7.42
C SER A 84 3.25 -10.28 -6.32
N TYR A 85 3.36 -9.43 -5.30
CA TYR A 85 4.04 -9.71 -4.06
C TYR A 85 3.13 -9.35 -2.89
N ASN A 86 3.10 -10.16 -1.85
CA ASN A 86 2.24 -9.94 -0.69
C ASN A 86 3.02 -10.03 0.61
N MET A 87 2.52 -9.35 1.64
CA MET A 87 3.04 -9.38 2.99
C MET A 87 1.96 -8.98 4.00
N ILE A 88 2.21 -9.27 5.26
CA ILE A 88 1.41 -8.71 6.35
C ILE A 88 1.99 -7.35 6.74
N LEU A 89 1.14 -6.33 6.78
CA LEU A 89 1.44 -5.05 7.42
C LEU A 89 0.60 -4.93 8.69
N ASP A 90 1.22 -4.60 9.79
CA ASP A 90 0.55 -4.51 11.08
C ASP A 90 1.08 -3.36 11.94
N ASP A 91 0.38 -3.11 13.04
CA ASP A 91 0.71 -2.08 14.02
C ASP A 91 1.77 -2.51 15.05
N LYS A 92 2.41 -3.66 14.86
CA LYS A 92 3.52 -4.16 15.71
C LYS A 92 4.86 -3.90 15.05
N SER A 93 5.05 -4.41 13.83
CA SER A 93 6.29 -4.24 13.07
C SER A 93 6.48 -2.82 12.54
N ARG A 94 5.38 -2.10 12.27
CA ARG A 94 5.41 -0.74 11.69
C ARG A 94 6.10 -0.68 10.33
N THR A 95 6.13 -1.81 9.63
CA THR A 95 6.78 -1.94 8.32
C THR A 95 6.18 -0.95 7.33
N GLN A 96 7.06 -0.31 6.57
CA GLN A 96 6.73 0.63 5.51
C GLN A 96 7.11 0.04 4.16
N VAL A 97 6.34 0.35 3.14
CA VAL A 97 6.60 -0.09 1.77
C VAL A 97 6.64 1.14 0.86
N LEU A 98 7.78 1.34 0.19
CA LEU A 98 7.91 2.33 -0.88
C LEU A 98 7.49 1.68 -2.20
N ILE A 99 6.46 2.23 -2.81
CA ILE A 99 5.86 1.75 -4.05
C ILE A 99 6.21 2.72 -5.18
N PRO A 100 6.90 2.28 -6.24
CA PRO A 100 7.25 3.14 -7.36
C PRO A 100 6.04 3.36 -8.31
N PRO A 101 6.11 4.38 -9.19
CA PRO A 101 5.14 4.57 -10.27
C PRO A 101 4.95 3.31 -11.11
N GLY A 102 3.71 3.05 -11.53
CA GLY A 102 3.35 1.90 -12.33
C GLY A 102 3.15 0.59 -11.55
N VAL A 103 3.38 0.61 -10.25
CA VAL A 103 3.06 -0.51 -9.35
C VAL A 103 1.77 -0.20 -8.60
N GLY A 104 0.78 -1.07 -8.75
CA GLY A 104 -0.49 -0.98 -8.01
C GLY A 104 -0.38 -1.62 -6.64
N ASN A 105 -1.25 -1.18 -5.73
CA ASN A 105 -1.36 -1.79 -4.41
C ASN A 105 -2.81 -1.99 -3.99
N GLY A 106 -3.01 -2.96 -3.12
CA GLY A 106 -4.28 -3.25 -2.47
C GLY A 106 -4.06 -3.97 -1.16
N PHE A 107 -5.11 -4.09 -0.37
CA PHE A 107 -5.06 -4.81 0.89
C PHE A 107 -6.41 -5.40 1.29
N CYS A 108 -6.36 -6.47 2.09
CA CYS A 108 -7.50 -7.02 2.80
C CYS A 108 -7.31 -6.82 4.31
N VAL A 109 -8.34 -6.31 4.98
CA VAL A 109 -8.31 -6.07 6.43
C VAL A 109 -8.55 -7.36 7.20
N LEU A 110 -7.58 -7.77 8.01
CA LEU A 110 -7.62 -8.99 8.81
C LEU A 110 -8.13 -8.73 10.24
N SER A 111 -7.79 -7.59 10.82
CA SER A 111 -8.25 -7.16 12.16
C SER A 111 -9.67 -6.61 12.12
N HIS A 112 -10.25 -6.34 13.30
CA HIS A 112 -11.58 -5.73 13.41
C HIS A 112 -11.67 -4.40 12.67
N LYS A 113 -10.62 -3.59 12.77
CA LYS A 113 -10.45 -2.29 12.11
C LYS A 113 -9.00 -2.11 11.70
N SER A 114 -8.75 -1.38 10.64
CA SER A 114 -7.41 -0.91 10.26
C SER A 114 -7.38 0.59 10.02
N VAL A 115 -6.20 1.17 10.24
CA VAL A 115 -5.86 2.53 9.84
C VAL A 115 -4.63 2.43 8.95
N PHE A 116 -4.75 2.84 7.69
CA PHE A 116 -3.72 2.75 6.67
C PHE A 116 -3.32 4.14 6.20
N HIS A 117 -2.02 4.39 6.17
CA HIS A 117 -1.44 5.68 5.82
C HIS A 117 -0.70 5.60 4.51
N TYR A 118 -0.92 6.59 3.64
CA TYR A 118 -0.20 6.85 2.39
C TYR A 118 0.53 8.18 2.49
N LYS A 119 1.81 8.18 2.23
CA LYS A 119 2.60 9.39 1.98
C LYS A 119 2.97 9.40 0.51
N TRP A 120 2.56 10.44 -0.21
CA TRP A 120 2.68 10.52 -1.67
C TRP A 120 3.75 11.52 -2.08
N SER A 121 4.48 11.15 -3.13
CA SER A 121 5.40 12.04 -3.85
C SER A 121 5.04 12.04 -5.33
N TYR A 122 4.63 13.18 -5.86
CA TYR A 122 4.29 13.39 -7.26
C TYR A 122 4.55 14.83 -7.67
N GLU A 123 4.68 15.06 -8.97
CA GLU A 123 4.76 16.40 -9.56
C GLU A 123 3.39 16.80 -10.16
N GLY A 124 3.09 18.10 -10.13
CA GLY A 124 1.85 18.65 -10.67
C GLY A 124 0.62 18.32 -9.81
N SER A 125 -0.51 17.99 -10.47
CA SER A 125 -1.76 17.70 -9.80
C SER A 125 -1.78 16.29 -9.18
N TYR A 126 -2.55 16.13 -8.11
CA TYR A 126 -2.81 14.83 -7.49
C TYR A 126 -3.48 13.87 -8.51
N PRO A 127 -2.95 12.66 -8.69
CA PRO A 127 -3.59 11.66 -9.53
C PRO A 127 -4.79 11.05 -8.79
N ASP A 128 -5.98 11.60 -9.04
CA ASP A 128 -7.22 11.11 -8.47
C ASP A 128 -7.74 9.86 -9.21
N VAL A 129 -8.90 9.37 -8.85
CA VAL A 129 -9.48 8.10 -9.34
C VAL A 129 -9.43 7.97 -10.87
N ASP A 130 -9.71 9.04 -11.61
CA ASP A 130 -9.71 9.04 -13.08
C ASP A 130 -8.30 8.95 -13.70
N ASP A 131 -7.28 9.33 -12.94
CA ASP A 131 -5.86 9.26 -13.35
C ASP A 131 -5.17 7.96 -12.93
N GLN A 132 -5.88 7.11 -12.19
CA GLN A 132 -5.37 5.85 -11.69
C GLN A 132 -5.84 4.66 -12.53
N PHE A 133 -4.97 3.67 -12.68
CA PHE A 133 -5.41 2.37 -13.17
C PHE A 133 -6.03 1.55 -12.02
N THR A 134 -6.93 0.64 -12.39
CA THR A 134 -7.48 -0.37 -11.49
C THR A 134 -7.25 -1.75 -12.11
N LEU A 135 -6.56 -2.63 -11.38
CA LEU A 135 -6.48 -4.05 -11.70
C LEU A 135 -7.55 -4.78 -10.89
N LYS A 136 -8.23 -5.70 -11.51
CA LYS A 136 -9.31 -6.46 -10.84
C LYS A 136 -8.72 -7.30 -9.71
N TRP A 137 -9.24 -7.13 -8.49
CA TRP A 137 -8.70 -7.77 -7.28
C TRP A 137 -8.63 -9.29 -7.39
N ASN A 138 -9.60 -9.92 -8.06
CA ASN A 138 -9.71 -11.37 -8.24
C ASN A 138 -9.33 -11.86 -9.65
N ASP A 139 -8.55 -11.09 -10.39
CA ASP A 139 -8.03 -11.54 -11.68
C ASP A 139 -7.11 -12.74 -11.47
N PRO A 140 -7.43 -13.90 -12.06
CA PRO A 140 -6.64 -15.13 -11.88
C PRO A 140 -5.21 -15.02 -12.41
N THR A 141 -4.94 -14.11 -13.34
CA THR A 141 -3.59 -13.89 -13.88
C THR A 141 -2.63 -13.31 -12.85
N LEU A 142 -3.15 -12.56 -11.86
CA LEU A 142 -2.37 -11.97 -10.79
C LEU A 142 -1.98 -12.98 -9.69
N LYS A 143 -2.61 -14.15 -9.65
CA LYS A 143 -2.36 -15.25 -8.70
C LYS A 143 -2.32 -14.81 -7.23
N ILE A 144 -3.18 -13.87 -6.86
CA ILE A 144 -3.28 -13.38 -5.49
C ILE A 144 -4.16 -14.32 -4.68
N ASN A 145 -3.62 -14.86 -3.61
CA ASN A 145 -4.37 -15.70 -2.67
C ASN A 145 -4.95 -14.84 -1.54
N TRP A 146 -6.05 -14.16 -1.83
CA TRP A 146 -6.73 -13.37 -0.81
C TRP A 146 -7.24 -14.26 0.33
N PRO A 147 -7.13 -13.81 1.59
CA PRO A 147 -7.57 -14.59 2.76
C PRO A 147 -9.09 -14.59 2.95
N ILE A 148 -9.85 -14.18 1.96
CA ILE A 148 -11.31 -14.08 1.98
C ILE A 148 -11.91 -14.27 0.59
N ASP A 149 -13.05 -14.98 0.52
CA ASP A 149 -13.77 -15.25 -0.74
C ASP A 149 -14.84 -14.19 -1.07
N GLN A 150 -15.42 -13.57 -0.04
CA GLN A 150 -16.51 -12.59 -0.18
C GLN A 150 -16.15 -11.27 0.52
N PRO A 151 -15.27 -10.46 -0.08
CA PRO A 151 -14.86 -9.19 0.51
C PRO A 151 -15.93 -8.11 0.40
N ILE A 152 -15.80 -7.11 1.27
CA ILE A 152 -16.53 -5.86 1.16
C ILE A 152 -15.75 -4.96 0.20
N LEU A 153 -16.37 -4.57 -0.90
CA LEU A 153 -15.75 -3.80 -1.99
C LEU A 153 -16.46 -2.48 -2.22
N SER A 154 -15.71 -1.49 -2.69
CA SER A 154 -16.28 -0.27 -3.29
C SER A 154 -16.92 -0.58 -4.65
N ASN A 155 -17.76 0.34 -5.16
CA ASN A 155 -18.31 0.19 -6.51
C ASN A 155 -17.22 0.13 -7.59
N ARG A 156 -16.13 0.86 -7.41
CA ARG A 156 -14.95 0.81 -8.28
C ARG A 156 -14.35 -0.58 -8.36
N ASP A 157 -14.21 -1.25 -7.22
CA ASP A 157 -13.50 -2.53 -7.10
C ASP A 157 -14.38 -3.74 -7.44
N LYS A 158 -15.70 -3.57 -7.54
CA LYS A 158 -16.65 -4.61 -7.98
C LYS A 158 -16.59 -4.86 -9.50
N ASN A 159 -16.17 -3.87 -10.26
CA ASN A 159 -16.11 -3.92 -11.71
C ASN A 159 -14.72 -4.38 -12.16
#